data_0bf31606d9c1ab1d2c28d6055ad805d5
#
_entry.id   0bf31606d9c1ab1d2c28d6055ad805d5
#
_cell.length_a   1.000
_cell.length_b   1.000
_cell.length_c   1.000
_cell.angle_alpha   90.00
_cell.angle_beta   90.00
_cell.angle_gamma   90.00
#
_symmetry.space_group_name_H-M   'P 1'
#
loop_
_entity.id
_entity.type
_entity.pdbx_description
1 polymer ?
#
loop_
_entity_poly.entity_id
_entity_poly.type
_entity_poly.pdbx_seq_one_letter_code
_entity_poly.pdbx_strand_id
1 'polypeptide(L)'
;MKILNFFAAVLCAVVLFSSFAYAGMAKEDIDILREQLSEHSLVVIKEGKTEVYDGRGIKPLVDYVRNKDFERAYAGDKVIGKASALLFVYGGAKYVYTPLISKHAVEVFKKHSVKYSADRVVDNIKNRKGDDLCPMEKKVSSIDSPDEAYKLFDNIIPQ
;
A
#
# COMPACT_ATOMS: atom_id res chain seq x y z
N MET A 1 -4.44 -10.64 -49.25
CA MET A 1 -5.46 -11.04 -48.26
C MET A 1 -4.97 -11.96 -47.14
N LYS A 2 -3.92 -12.75 -47.31
CA LYS A 2 -3.38 -13.65 -46.22
C LYS A 2 -2.47 -12.96 -45.21
N ILE A 3 -1.83 -11.85 -45.53
CA ILE A 3 -0.90 -11.13 -44.66
C ILE A 3 -1.67 -10.32 -43.58
N LEU A 4 -2.83 -9.78 -43.91
CA LEU A 4 -3.63 -8.97 -42.99
C LEU A 4 -4.19 -9.79 -41.81
N ASN A 5 -4.53 -11.07 -42.04
CA ASN A 5 -5.02 -11.95 -40.99
C ASN A 5 -3.92 -12.41 -40.02
N PHE A 6 -2.66 -12.43 -40.46
CA PHE A 6 -1.53 -12.83 -39.62
C PHE A 6 -1.21 -11.74 -38.59
N PHE A 7 -1.25 -10.46 -38.98
CA PHE A 7 -1.01 -9.34 -38.08
C PHE A 7 -2.13 -9.18 -37.03
N ALA A 8 -3.38 -9.41 -37.41
CA ALA A 8 -4.51 -9.36 -36.48
C ALA A 8 -4.44 -10.48 -35.43
N ALA A 9 -4.04 -11.69 -35.82
CA ALA A 9 -3.88 -12.81 -34.89
C ALA A 9 -2.71 -12.62 -33.91
N VAL A 10 -1.59 -12.07 -34.38
CA VAL A 10 -0.42 -11.78 -33.53
C VAL A 10 -0.73 -10.65 -32.56
N LEU A 11 -1.45 -9.59 -32.97
CA LEU A 11 -1.84 -8.48 -32.09
C LEU A 11 -2.82 -8.94 -31.02
N CYS A 12 -3.78 -9.82 -31.35
CA CYS A 12 -4.74 -10.36 -30.38
C CYS A 12 -4.06 -11.29 -29.36
N ALA A 13 -3.07 -12.09 -29.79
CA ALA A 13 -2.30 -12.95 -28.90
C ALA A 13 -1.43 -12.16 -27.92
N VAL A 14 -0.82 -11.06 -28.35
CA VAL A 14 0.00 -10.19 -27.50
C VAL A 14 -0.86 -9.50 -26.43
N VAL A 15 -2.07 -9.02 -26.78
CA VAL A 15 -2.98 -8.38 -25.83
C VAL A 15 -3.53 -9.38 -24.82
N LEU A 16 -3.84 -10.61 -25.23
CA LEU A 16 -4.30 -11.67 -24.32
C LEU A 16 -3.18 -12.17 -23.40
N PHE A 17 -1.93 -12.23 -23.89
CA PHE A 17 -0.78 -12.61 -23.08
C PHE A 17 -0.46 -11.56 -22.00
N SER A 18 -0.58 -10.27 -22.31
CA SER A 18 -0.36 -9.19 -21.35
C SER A 18 -1.42 -9.17 -20.23
N SER A 19 -2.68 -9.50 -20.55
CA SER A 19 -3.77 -9.56 -19.56
C SER A 19 -3.63 -10.75 -18.60
N PHE A 20 -3.13 -11.88 -19.08
CA PHE A 20 -2.93 -13.08 -18.26
C PHE A 20 -1.69 -12.96 -17.36
N ALA A 21 -0.61 -12.35 -17.86
CA ALA A 21 0.59 -12.06 -17.09
C ALA A 21 0.31 -11.09 -15.94
N TYR A 22 -0.55 -10.07 -16.16
CA TYR A 22 -0.91 -9.08 -15.14
C TYR A 22 -1.73 -9.67 -13.97
N ALA A 23 -2.64 -10.62 -14.25
CA ALA A 23 -3.41 -11.30 -13.22
C ALA A 23 -2.55 -12.28 -12.38
N GLY A 24 -1.55 -12.91 -12.99
CA GLY A 24 -0.61 -13.82 -12.30
C GLY A 24 0.40 -13.07 -11.43
N MET A 25 0.94 -11.96 -11.91
CA MET A 25 1.88 -11.11 -11.17
C MET A 25 1.25 -10.57 -9.86
N ALA A 26 -0.01 -10.13 -9.88
CA ALA A 26 -0.67 -9.59 -8.69
C ALA A 26 -0.77 -10.60 -7.54
N LYS A 27 -0.96 -11.89 -7.83
CA LYS A 27 -1.01 -12.93 -6.78
C LYS A 27 0.37 -13.21 -6.19
N GLU A 28 1.38 -13.31 -7.03
CA GLU A 28 2.77 -13.52 -6.62
C GLU A 28 3.27 -12.36 -5.75
N ASP A 29 2.99 -11.11 -6.16
CA ASP A 29 3.38 -9.93 -5.40
C ASP A 29 2.71 -9.89 -4.00
N ILE A 30 1.44 -10.29 -3.88
CA ILE A 30 0.75 -10.39 -2.58
C ILE A 30 1.42 -11.45 -1.69
N ASP A 31 1.78 -12.60 -2.24
CA ASP A 31 2.41 -13.67 -1.49
C ASP A 31 3.81 -13.24 -1.02
N ILE A 32 4.58 -12.54 -1.84
CA ILE A 32 5.87 -11.92 -1.45
C ILE A 32 5.66 -10.89 -0.34
N LEU A 33 4.68 -9.97 -0.48
CA LEU A 33 4.39 -8.98 0.55
C LEU A 33 4.04 -9.64 1.89
N ARG A 34 3.22 -10.70 1.86
CA ARG A 34 2.84 -11.45 3.07
C ARG A 34 4.03 -12.09 3.76
N GLU A 35 4.90 -12.73 2.99
CA GLU A 35 6.10 -13.38 3.50
C GLU A 35 7.06 -12.35 4.11
N GLN A 36 7.39 -11.30 3.37
CA GLN A 36 8.36 -10.29 3.80
C GLN A 36 7.86 -9.47 5.01
N LEU A 37 6.55 -9.23 5.13
CA LEU A 37 5.96 -8.55 6.28
C LEU A 37 6.00 -9.37 7.58
N SER A 38 6.34 -10.66 7.54
CA SER A 38 6.64 -11.41 8.77
C SER A 38 7.85 -10.81 9.51
N GLU A 39 8.86 -10.39 8.78
CA GLU A 39 10.13 -9.87 9.29
C GLU A 39 10.18 -8.33 9.27
N HIS A 40 9.70 -7.69 8.19
CA HIS A 40 9.86 -6.26 7.92
C HIS A 40 8.61 -5.44 8.21
N SER A 41 8.78 -4.14 8.49
CA SER A 41 7.68 -3.23 8.83
C SER A 41 6.94 -2.70 7.61
N LEU A 42 7.67 -2.29 6.58
CA LEU A 42 7.16 -1.82 5.29
C LEU A 42 7.89 -2.56 4.17
N VAL A 43 7.14 -3.04 3.20
CA VAL A 43 7.66 -3.72 2.01
C VAL A 43 7.12 -3.05 0.77
N VAL A 44 7.96 -2.81 -0.22
CA VAL A 44 7.56 -2.21 -1.50
C VAL A 44 8.12 -3.04 -2.64
N ILE A 45 7.26 -3.45 -3.56
CA ILE A 45 7.63 -4.12 -4.80
C ILE A 45 7.38 -3.15 -5.94
N LYS A 46 8.45 -2.69 -6.57
CA LYS A 46 8.40 -1.74 -7.69
C LYS A 46 9.28 -2.25 -8.83
N GLU A 47 8.71 -2.37 -10.02
CA GLU A 47 9.44 -2.82 -11.21
C GLU A 47 10.20 -4.16 -11.03
N GLY A 48 9.56 -5.10 -10.31
CA GLY A 48 10.12 -6.42 -10.04
C GLY A 48 11.22 -6.44 -8.97
N LYS A 49 11.48 -5.32 -8.30
CA LYS A 49 12.41 -5.23 -7.16
C LYS A 49 11.64 -5.11 -5.86
N THR A 50 12.06 -5.90 -4.86
CA THR A 50 11.54 -5.83 -3.50
C THR A 50 12.47 -4.98 -2.65
N GLU A 51 11.93 -3.93 -2.04
CA GLU A 51 12.59 -3.09 -1.04
C GLU A 51 11.92 -3.29 0.31
N VAL A 52 12.71 -3.41 1.37
CA VAL A 52 12.21 -3.60 2.74
C VAL A 52 12.70 -2.48 3.63
N TYR A 53 11.84 -2.07 4.56
CA TYR A 53 12.14 -0.99 5.49
C TYR A 53 11.73 -1.38 6.89
N ASP A 54 12.65 -1.19 7.83
CA ASP A 54 12.44 -1.49 9.23
C ASP A 54 12.43 -0.23 10.06
N GLY A 55 11.63 -0.28 11.10
CA GLY A 55 11.55 0.84 12.02
C GLY A 55 10.33 0.78 12.92
N ARG A 56 10.19 1.81 13.71
CA ARG A 56 9.17 1.86 14.75
C ARG A 56 7.96 2.70 14.30
N GLY A 57 6.77 2.10 14.41
CA GLY A 57 5.52 2.81 14.13
C GLY A 57 5.44 3.25 12.68
N ILE A 58 5.02 4.48 12.45
CA ILE A 58 4.80 5.04 11.12
C ILE A 58 6.07 5.54 10.42
N LYS A 59 7.22 5.57 11.12
CA LYS A 59 8.46 6.15 10.60
C LYS A 59 8.91 5.56 9.25
N PRO A 60 8.95 4.24 9.04
CA PRO A 60 9.37 3.69 7.74
C PRO A 60 8.52 4.21 6.58
N LEU A 61 7.21 4.36 6.79
CA LEU A 61 6.30 4.87 5.78
C LEU A 61 6.51 6.37 5.51
N VAL A 62 6.71 7.18 6.56
CA VAL A 62 7.02 8.61 6.43
C VAL A 62 8.33 8.80 5.69
N ASP A 63 9.38 8.08 6.06
CA ASP A 63 10.70 8.16 5.42
C ASP A 63 10.61 7.76 3.93
N TYR A 64 9.80 6.76 3.62
CA TYR A 64 9.58 6.35 2.23
C TYR A 64 8.93 7.47 1.42
N VAL A 65 7.81 8.03 1.86
CA VAL A 65 7.07 9.05 1.10
C VAL A 65 7.75 10.41 1.04
N ARG A 66 8.79 10.65 1.86
CA ARG A 66 9.65 11.85 1.75
C ARG A 66 10.47 11.88 0.46
N ASN A 67 10.91 10.73 -0.01
CA ASN A 67 11.90 10.61 -1.06
C ASN A 67 11.46 9.77 -2.26
N LYS A 68 10.37 9.03 -2.12
CA LYS A 68 9.87 8.05 -3.09
C LYS A 68 8.34 8.10 -3.16
N ASP A 69 7.79 7.52 -4.21
CA ASP A 69 6.36 7.31 -4.40
C ASP A 69 6.02 5.83 -4.58
N PHE A 70 4.74 5.50 -4.43
CA PHE A 70 4.20 4.17 -4.66
C PHE A 70 3.63 4.00 -6.08
N GLU A 71 3.91 4.92 -6.99
CA GLU A 71 3.43 4.79 -8.36
C GLU A 71 3.97 3.51 -8.99
N ARG A 72 3.07 2.70 -9.55
CA ARG A 72 3.36 1.35 -10.10
C ARG A 72 4.00 0.38 -9.10
N ALA A 73 3.77 0.58 -7.81
CA ALA A 73 4.25 -0.31 -6.77
C ALA A 73 3.10 -1.10 -6.12
N TYR A 74 3.42 -2.30 -5.68
CA TYR A 74 2.68 -2.99 -4.63
C TYR A 74 3.38 -2.70 -3.30
N ALA A 75 2.62 -2.33 -2.30
CA ALA A 75 3.17 -2.02 -0.99
C ALA A 75 2.46 -2.78 0.12
N GLY A 76 3.15 -3.03 1.21
CA GLY A 76 2.58 -3.65 2.39
C GLY A 76 3.13 -3.06 3.68
N ASP A 77 2.28 -3.02 4.69
CA ASP A 77 2.64 -2.61 6.06
C ASP A 77 1.98 -3.59 7.05
N LYS A 78 2.65 -3.90 8.15
CA LYS A 78 2.15 -4.82 9.19
C LYS A 78 0.80 -4.39 9.76
N VAL A 79 0.55 -3.09 9.89
CA VAL A 79 -0.66 -2.54 10.51
C VAL A 79 -1.06 -1.23 9.85
N ILE A 80 -2.22 -1.21 9.21
CA ILE A 80 -2.71 -0.02 8.55
C ILE A 80 -3.90 0.57 9.31
N GLY A 81 -3.67 1.72 9.94
CA GLY A 81 -4.70 2.61 10.45
C GLY A 81 -4.96 3.78 9.50
N LYS A 82 -5.84 4.72 9.91
CA LYS A 82 -6.15 5.94 9.15
C LYS A 82 -4.89 6.72 8.77
N ALA A 83 -3.94 6.85 9.72
CA ALA A 83 -2.69 7.57 9.51
C ALA A 83 -1.85 6.98 8.37
N SER A 84 -1.60 5.66 8.41
CA SER A 84 -0.87 4.97 7.34
C SER A 84 -1.63 5.02 6.01
N ALA A 85 -2.96 4.84 6.05
CA ALA A 85 -3.77 4.89 4.84
C ALA A 85 -3.68 6.24 4.13
N LEU A 86 -3.74 7.36 4.86
CA LEU A 86 -3.57 8.70 4.30
C LEU A 86 -2.18 8.89 3.67
N LEU A 87 -1.12 8.37 4.29
CA LEU A 87 0.23 8.43 3.73
C LEU A 87 0.41 7.55 2.49
N PHE A 88 -0.20 6.37 2.45
CA PHE A 88 -0.22 5.56 1.23
C PHE A 88 -0.92 6.27 0.07
N VAL A 89 -2.06 6.93 0.36
CA VAL A 89 -2.75 7.77 -0.63
C VAL A 89 -1.87 8.93 -1.08
N TYR A 90 -1.25 9.65 -0.15
CA TYR A 90 -0.31 10.75 -0.46
C TYR A 90 0.82 10.30 -1.38
N GLY A 91 1.43 9.16 -1.10
CA GLY A 91 2.47 8.56 -1.92
C GLY A 91 1.99 7.94 -3.24
N GLY A 92 0.69 8.01 -3.56
CA GLY A 92 0.14 7.54 -4.83
C GLY A 92 -0.05 6.02 -4.93
N ALA A 93 -0.16 5.31 -3.81
CA ALA A 93 -0.37 3.87 -3.80
C ALA A 93 -1.66 3.47 -4.53
N LYS A 94 -1.58 2.41 -5.33
CA LYS A 94 -2.73 1.83 -6.06
C LYS A 94 -3.16 0.50 -5.49
N TYR A 95 -2.23 -0.24 -4.89
CA TYR A 95 -2.50 -1.51 -4.23
C TYR A 95 -1.69 -1.64 -2.94
N VAL A 96 -2.36 -2.04 -1.86
CA VAL A 96 -1.74 -2.22 -0.54
C VAL A 96 -2.19 -3.53 0.10
N TYR A 97 -1.24 -4.28 0.67
CA TYR A 97 -1.51 -5.46 1.49
C TYR A 97 -1.16 -5.21 2.97
N THR A 98 -1.93 -5.80 3.87
CA THR A 98 -1.64 -5.75 5.30
C THR A 98 -2.27 -6.94 6.05
N PRO A 99 -1.60 -7.52 7.05
CA PRO A 99 -2.22 -8.46 7.97
C PRO A 99 -3.36 -7.85 8.81
N LEU A 100 -3.31 -6.53 9.09
CA LEU A 100 -4.28 -5.86 9.96
C LEU A 100 -4.62 -4.46 9.48
N ILE A 101 -5.93 -4.19 9.28
CA ILE A 101 -6.43 -2.89 8.86
C ILE A 101 -7.57 -2.40 9.75
N SER A 102 -7.64 -1.09 10.02
CA SER A 102 -8.80 -0.49 10.68
C SER A 102 -9.92 -0.15 9.70
N LYS A 103 -11.17 -0.08 10.19
CA LYS A 103 -12.32 0.40 9.40
C LYS A 103 -12.08 1.81 8.84
N HIS A 104 -11.47 2.69 9.63
CA HIS A 104 -11.14 4.04 9.17
C HIS A 104 -10.14 4.05 8.00
N ALA A 105 -9.16 3.16 8.01
CA ALA A 105 -8.24 3.00 6.89
C ALA A 105 -8.94 2.47 5.63
N VAL A 106 -9.87 1.53 5.80
CA VAL A 106 -10.72 1.02 4.71
C VAL A 106 -11.54 2.14 4.06
N GLU A 107 -12.11 3.04 4.87
CA GLU A 107 -12.86 4.21 4.37
C GLU A 107 -11.96 5.15 3.56
N VAL A 108 -10.74 5.43 4.05
CA VAL A 108 -9.73 6.23 3.31
C VAL A 108 -9.41 5.58 1.97
N PHE A 109 -9.10 4.28 1.95
CA PHE A 109 -8.76 3.58 0.71
C PHE A 109 -9.93 3.56 -0.28
N LYS A 110 -11.16 3.34 0.18
CA LYS A 110 -12.36 3.40 -0.67
C LYS A 110 -12.56 4.79 -1.27
N LYS A 111 -12.46 5.85 -0.45
CA LYS A 111 -12.61 7.24 -0.89
C LYS A 111 -11.61 7.62 -1.98
N HIS A 112 -10.38 7.12 -1.90
CA HIS A 112 -9.29 7.44 -2.82
C HIS A 112 -9.01 6.36 -3.87
N SER A 113 -9.91 5.36 -4.00
CA SER A 113 -9.82 4.27 -4.99
C SER A 113 -8.52 3.46 -4.92
N VAL A 114 -7.95 3.31 -3.72
CA VAL A 114 -6.81 2.42 -3.46
C VAL A 114 -7.35 1.01 -3.26
N LYS A 115 -6.85 0.06 -4.05
CA LYS A 115 -7.14 -1.37 -3.87
C LYS A 115 -6.35 -1.90 -2.68
N TYR A 116 -6.95 -2.75 -1.87
CA TYR A 116 -6.26 -3.35 -0.74
C TYR A 116 -6.66 -4.80 -0.54
N SER A 117 -5.77 -5.54 0.09
CA SER A 117 -6.04 -6.87 0.64
C SER A 117 -5.63 -6.88 2.10
N ALA A 118 -6.46 -7.44 2.97
CA ALA A 118 -6.19 -7.50 4.39
C ALA A 118 -6.64 -8.83 4.99
N ASP A 119 -5.83 -9.40 5.88
CA ASP A 119 -6.19 -10.67 6.53
C ASP A 119 -7.23 -10.43 7.62
N ARG A 120 -7.19 -9.28 8.31
CA ARG A 120 -8.14 -8.94 9.36
C ARG A 120 -8.50 -7.46 9.38
N VAL A 121 -9.80 -7.16 9.52
CA VAL A 121 -10.34 -5.82 9.71
C VAL A 121 -10.74 -5.64 11.18
N VAL A 122 -10.35 -4.53 11.80
CA VAL A 122 -10.70 -4.15 13.18
C VAL A 122 -11.35 -2.77 13.22
N ASP A 123 -12.07 -2.45 14.29
CA ASP A 123 -12.68 -1.13 14.43
C ASP A 123 -11.62 -0.02 14.48
N ASN A 124 -10.61 -0.21 15.32
CA ASN A 124 -9.55 0.76 15.56
C ASN A 124 -8.20 0.07 15.75
N ILE A 125 -7.11 0.74 15.36
CA ILE A 125 -5.77 0.32 15.75
C ILE A 125 -5.51 0.79 17.19
N LYS A 126 -5.13 -0.15 18.03
CA LYS A 126 -4.77 0.11 19.43
C LYS A 126 -3.29 0.38 19.60
N ASN A 127 -2.95 1.02 20.70
CA ASN A 127 -1.57 1.16 21.14
C ASN A 127 -0.98 -0.22 21.51
N ARG A 128 0.32 -0.27 21.80
CA ARG A 128 1.02 -1.53 22.12
C ARG A 128 0.54 -2.21 23.40
N LYS A 129 -0.03 -1.45 24.33
CA LYS A 129 -0.60 -1.98 25.57
C LYS A 129 -2.01 -2.55 25.35
N GLY A 130 -2.68 -2.18 24.26
CA GLY A 130 -4.03 -2.61 23.94
C GLY A 130 -5.14 -1.87 24.71
N ASP A 131 -4.80 -0.91 25.54
CA ASP A 131 -5.71 -0.20 26.44
C ASP A 131 -6.27 1.10 25.85
N ASP A 132 -5.66 1.63 24.77
CA ASP A 132 -6.06 2.89 24.16
C ASP A 132 -5.83 2.86 22.62
N LEU A 133 -6.28 3.90 21.93
CA LEU A 133 -6.04 4.09 20.51
C LEU A 133 -4.55 4.32 20.23
N CYS A 134 -4.11 3.89 19.04
CA CYS A 134 -2.78 4.23 18.55
C CYS A 134 -2.58 5.76 18.55
N PRO A 135 -1.47 6.28 19.08
CA PRO A 135 -1.21 7.72 19.09
C PRO A 135 -1.26 8.37 17.70
N MET A 136 -0.90 7.64 16.63
CA MET A 136 -0.97 8.13 15.26
C MET A 136 -2.42 8.26 14.78
N GLU A 137 -3.30 7.34 15.17
CA GLU A 137 -4.73 7.42 14.90
C GLU A 137 -5.37 8.65 15.57
N LYS A 138 -5.00 8.92 16.82
CA LYS A 138 -5.48 10.12 17.53
C LYS A 138 -5.07 11.41 16.83
N LYS A 139 -3.84 11.48 16.30
CA LYS A 139 -3.32 12.67 15.62
C LYS A 139 -4.07 13.00 14.34
N VAL A 140 -4.60 12.01 13.64
CA VAL A 140 -5.34 12.18 12.39
C VAL A 140 -6.85 12.04 12.54
N SER A 141 -7.38 12.04 13.76
CA SER A 141 -8.81 11.83 14.01
C SER A 141 -9.70 12.82 13.24
N SER A 142 -9.28 14.08 13.12
CA SER A 142 -9.96 15.16 12.38
C SER A 142 -9.34 15.47 11.02
N ILE A 143 -8.34 14.72 10.56
CA ILE A 143 -7.65 14.94 9.29
C ILE A 143 -8.14 13.94 8.26
N ASP A 144 -8.65 14.43 7.14
CA ASP A 144 -9.09 13.62 6.01
C ASP A 144 -8.30 13.89 4.71
N SER A 145 -7.42 14.88 4.74
CA SER A 145 -6.54 15.22 3.63
C SER A 145 -5.22 14.45 3.72
N PRO A 146 -4.83 13.70 2.68
CA PRO A 146 -3.52 13.06 2.59
C PRO A 146 -2.35 14.04 2.74
N ASP A 147 -2.46 15.23 2.14
CA ASP A 147 -1.44 16.29 2.21
C ASP A 147 -1.28 16.84 3.63
N GLU A 148 -2.38 17.05 4.35
CA GLU A 148 -2.33 17.51 5.75
C GLU A 148 -1.72 16.45 6.66
N ALA A 149 -2.08 15.18 6.45
CA ALA A 149 -1.50 14.06 7.19
C ALA A 149 0.01 13.97 6.94
N TYR A 150 0.45 14.08 5.68
CA TYR A 150 1.88 14.08 5.36
C TYR A 150 2.61 15.23 6.05
N LYS A 151 2.12 16.47 5.93
CA LYS A 151 2.73 17.64 6.57
C LYS A 151 2.83 17.48 8.08
N LEU A 152 1.79 16.93 8.73
CA LEU A 152 1.82 16.64 10.16
C LEU A 152 2.94 15.67 10.52
N PHE A 153 3.02 14.51 9.83
CA PHE A 153 4.00 13.48 10.16
C PHE A 153 5.41 13.84 9.74
N ASP A 154 5.60 14.56 8.64
CA ASP A 154 6.89 15.08 8.21
C ASP A 154 7.53 16.01 9.26
N ASN A 155 6.70 16.82 9.93
CA ASN A 155 7.15 17.73 10.99
C ASN A 155 7.48 17.02 12.32
N ILE A 156 6.78 15.94 12.67
CA ILE A 156 6.92 15.31 13.99
C ILE A 156 7.75 14.03 14.01
N ILE A 157 7.98 13.42 12.85
CA ILE A 157 8.83 12.23 12.73
C ILE A 157 10.25 12.69 12.33
N PRO A 158 11.27 12.41 13.17
CA PRO A 158 12.67 12.82 12.87
C PRO A 158 13.16 12.22 11.55
N GLN A 159 14.00 12.97 10.86
CA GLN A 159 14.74 12.50 9.67
C GLN A 159 15.77 11.44 10.05
#